data_3dc5a8d1433670d77b3672aada29aa63
#
_entry.id   3dc5a8d1433670d77b3672aada29aa63
#
_cell.length_a   1.000
_cell.length_b   1.000
_cell.length_c   1.000
_cell.angle_alpha   90.00
_cell.angle_beta   90.00
_cell.angle_gamma   90.00
#
_symmetry.space_group_name_H-M   'P 1'
#
loop_
_entity.id
_entity.type
_entity.pdbx_description
1 polymer ?
#
loop_
_entity_poly.entity_id
_entity_poly.type
_entity_poly.pdbx_seq_one_letter_code
_entity_poly.pdbx_strand_id
1 'polypeptide(L)'
;MSTKLPSTQAERYLAIQWVLASIVGWGIGFFVCEGLKPFFYDLTHLGGDGLIIGAAIGISQGLVVRRRIAPMGWWVLASALGFGVGKFLGEAAAGGMPAVVDSLLTGAIIGASVGVAQWLVLRGKVTGAGWWLTANVAGWAIGWSLISLVEDAEGLSTVVVYLIGGVGAAAAGILTGIALVGLSRTRAA
;
A
#
# COMPACT_ATOMS: atom_id res chain seq x y z
N MET A 1 -13.06 -22.98 -25.04
CA MET A 1 -11.72 -22.63 -25.57
C MET A 1 -11.21 -21.44 -24.76
N SER A 2 -10.27 -21.65 -23.84
CA SER A 2 -9.68 -20.54 -23.07
C SER A 2 -8.51 -19.96 -23.88
N THR A 3 -8.72 -18.81 -24.50
CA THR A 3 -7.65 -18.07 -25.18
C THR A 3 -6.69 -17.51 -24.13
N LYS A 4 -5.54 -18.17 -23.96
CA LYS A 4 -4.44 -17.60 -23.15
C LYS A 4 -3.98 -16.30 -23.81
N LEU A 5 -4.12 -15.19 -23.08
CA LEU A 5 -3.57 -13.90 -23.52
C LEU A 5 -2.05 -14.01 -23.75
N PRO A 6 -1.48 -13.29 -24.76
CA PRO A 6 -0.04 -13.13 -24.89
C PRO A 6 0.58 -12.67 -23.58
N SER A 7 1.79 -13.14 -23.23
CA SER A 7 2.43 -12.87 -21.95
C SER A 7 2.50 -11.39 -21.59
N THR A 8 2.83 -10.53 -22.54
CA THR A 8 2.88 -9.07 -22.38
C THR A 8 1.52 -8.44 -22.07
N GLN A 9 0.44 -8.97 -22.63
CA GLN A 9 -0.91 -8.48 -22.37
C GLN A 9 -1.40 -8.91 -20.98
N ALA A 10 -1.14 -10.14 -20.56
CA ALA A 10 -1.45 -10.63 -19.24
C ALA A 10 -0.70 -9.85 -18.13
N GLU A 11 0.54 -9.47 -18.37
CA GLU A 11 1.36 -8.65 -17.48
C GLU A 11 0.81 -7.23 -17.34
N ARG A 12 0.40 -6.60 -18.44
CA ARG A 12 -0.24 -5.28 -18.42
C ARG A 12 -1.54 -5.31 -17.62
N TYR A 13 -2.38 -6.32 -17.82
CA TYR A 13 -3.61 -6.47 -17.03
C TYR A 13 -3.32 -6.67 -15.55
N LEU A 14 -2.31 -7.45 -15.20
CA LEU A 14 -1.90 -7.64 -13.82
C LEU A 14 -1.46 -6.32 -13.17
N ALA A 15 -0.62 -5.54 -13.86
CA ALA A 15 -0.16 -4.24 -13.37
C ALA A 15 -1.33 -3.25 -13.19
N ILE A 16 -2.24 -3.15 -14.18
CA ILE A 16 -3.42 -2.28 -14.09
C ILE A 16 -4.33 -2.71 -12.94
N GLN A 17 -4.65 -3.99 -12.82
CA GLN A 17 -5.46 -4.51 -11.71
C GLN A 17 -4.83 -4.23 -10.36
N TRP A 18 -3.51 -4.30 -10.27
CA TRP A 18 -2.77 -4.02 -9.05
C TRP A 18 -2.85 -2.54 -8.65
N VAL A 19 -2.62 -1.62 -9.59
CA VAL A 19 -2.74 -0.18 -9.35
C VAL A 19 -4.16 0.19 -8.94
N LEU A 20 -5.17 -0.31 -9.67
CA LEU A 20 -6.57 -0.07 -9.33
C LEU A 20 -6.92 -0.65 -7.96
N ALA A 21 -6.44 -1.84 -7.62
CA ALA A 21 -6.66 -2.43 -6.30
C ALA A 21 -6.03 -1.58 -5.18
N SER A 22 -4.86 -0.98 -5.42
CA SER A 22 -4.22 -0.07 -4.47
C SER A 22 -5.02 1.20 -4.24
N ILE A 23 -5.50 1.83 -5.32
CA ILE A 23 -6.34 3.05 -5.26
C ILE A 23 -7.67 2.76 -4.56
N VAL A 24 -8.37 1.70 -4.97
CA VAL A 24 -9.66 1.31 -4.40
C VAL A 24 -9.52 0.93 -2.93
N GLY A 25 -8.48 0.15 -2.59
CA GLY A 25 -8.20 -0.23 -1.21
C GLY A 25 -7.92 0.98 -0.32
N TRP A 26 -7.12 1.93 -0.81
CA TRP A 26 -6.88 3.20 -0.13
C TRP A 26 -8.19 3.96 0.11
N GLY A 27 -8.99 4.19 -0.94
CA GLY A 27 -10.25 4.93 -0.85
C GLY A 27 -11.23 4.29 0.13
N ILE A 28 -11.42 2.96 0.06
CA ILE A 28 -12.29 2.22 1.00
C ILE A 28 -11.76 2.34 2.42
N GLY A 29 -10.46 2.11 2.64
CA GLY A 29 -9.83 2.18 3.96
C GLY A 29 -10.03 3.55 4.59
N PHE A 30 -9.80 4.60 3.81
CA PHE A 30 -9.97 5.96 4.26
C PHE A 30 -11.44 6.29 4.60
N PHE A 31 -12.37 5.92 3.73
CA PHE A 31 -13.81 6.12 3.97
C PHE A 31 -14.29 5.42 5.24
N VAL A 32 -13.81 4.19 5.47
CA VAL A 32 -14.12 3.44 6.69
C VAL A 32 -13.52 4.14 7.93
N CYS A 33 -12.29 4.61 7.85
CA CYS A 33 -11.66 5.35 8.96
C CYS A 33 -12.46 6.59 9.33
N GLU A 34 -12.87 7.40 8.34
CA GLU A 34 -13.67 8.60 8.59
C GLU A 34 -15.01 8.26 9.25
N GLY A 35 -15.67 7.23 8.80
CA GLY A 35 -16.93 6.76 9.39
C GLY A 35 -16.78 6.24 10.83
N LEU A 36 -15.62 5.72 11.17
CA LEU A 36 -15.35 5.15 12.50
C LEU A 36 -14.74 6.16 13.50
N LYS A 37 -14.15 7.26 13.04
CA LYS A 37 -13.56 8.30 13.90
C LYS A 37 -14.47 8.76 15.05
N PRO A 38 -15.78 9.00 14.85
CA PRO A 38 -16.66 9.44 15.94
C PRO A 38 -16.80 8.40 17.06
N PHE A 39 -16.59 7.12 16.77
CA PHE A 39 -16.78 6.01 17.69
C PHE A 39 -15.47 5.52 18.34
N PHE A 40 -14.35 5.69 17.65
CA PHE A 40 -13.05 5.10 18.03
C PHE A 40 -11.90 6.11 17.87
N TYR A 41 -12.11 7.34 18.30
CA TYR A 41 -11.12 8.43 18.17
C TYR A 41 -9.74 8.04 18.72
N ASP A 42 -9.67 7.52 19.94
CA ASP A 42 -8.41 7.12 20.57
C ASP A 42 -7.71 5.98 19.81
N LEU A 43 -8.48 5.02 19.32
CA LEU A 43 -7.94 3.88 18.57
C LEU A 43 -7.34 4.31 17.22
N THR A 44 -7.96 5.27 16.55
CA THR A 44 -7.45 5.79 15.28
C THR A 44 -6.15 6.55 15.47
N HIS A 45 -6.00 7.31 16.52
CA HIS A 45 -4.76 8.02 16.85
C HIS A 45 -3.59 7.13 17.28
N LEU A 46 -3.85 5.91 17.76
CA LEU A 46 -2.81 4.93 18.10
C LEU A 46 -2.37 4.05 16.92
N GLY A 47 -2.59 4.50 15.67
CA GLY A 47 -2.24 3.74 14.46
C GLY A 47 -3.32 2.75 14.01
N GLY A 48 -4.51 2.76 14.64
CA GLY A 48 -5.63 1.89 14.27
C GLY A 48 -6.18 2.20 12.88
N ASP A 49 -6.12 3.44 12.43
CA ASP A 49 -6.42 3.84 11.07
C ASP A 49 -5.49 3.16 10.05
N GLY A 50 -4.20 3.04 10.38
CA GLY A 50 -3.24 2.30 9.57
C GLY A 50 -3.60 0.82 9.41
N LEU A 51 -4.10 0.17 10.48
CA LEU A 51 -4.60 -1.21 10.41
C LEU A 51 -5.79 -1.33 9.45
N ILE A 52 -6.74 -0.40 9.53
CA ILE A 52 -7.94 -0.39 8.68
C ILE A 52 -7.58 -0.14 7.22
N ILE A 53 -6.78 0.89 6.95
CA ILE A 53 -6.31 1.22 5.60
C ILE A 53 -5.52 0.05 5.03
N GLY A 54 -4.57 -0.48 5.80
CA GLY A 54 -3.76 -1.62 5.39
C GLY A 54 -4.59 -2.88 5.13
N ALA A 55 -5.64 -3.14 5.92
CA ALA A 55 -6.57 -4.24 5.68
C ALA A 55 -7.36 -4.05 4.38
N ALA A 56 -7.89 -2.85 4.12
CA ALA A 56 -8.64 -2.54 2.91
C ALA A 56 -7.77 -2.66 1.65
N ILE A 57 -6.54 -2.12 1.68
CA ILE A 57 -5.55 -2.30 0.61
C ILE A 57 -5.22 -3.79 0.45
N GLY A 58 -4.96 -4.49 1.55
CA GLY A 58 -4.65 -5.91 1.55
C GLY A 58 -5.77 -6.78 0.98
N ILE A 59 -7.04 -6.48 1.25
CA ILE A 59 -8.20 -7.16 0.67
C ILE A 59 -8.22 -6.93 -0.85
N SER A 60 -8.16 -5.68 -1.28
CA SER A 60 -8.21 -5.32 -2.70
C SER A 60 -7.07 -5.95 -3.49
N GLN A 61 -5.84 -5.84 -3.00
CA GLN A 61 -4.65 -6.46 -3.59
C GLN A 61 -4.67 -7.99 -3.48
N GLY A 62 -5.15 -8.52 -2.35
CA GLY A 62 -5.29 -9.95 -2.11
C GLY A 62 -6.18 -10.63 -3.14
N LEU A 63 -7.24 -9.97 -3.61
CA LEU A 63 -8.09 -10.46 -4.70
C LEU A 63 -7.30 -10.65 -6.01
N VAL A 64 -6.31 -9.79 -6.28
CA VAL A 64 -5.47 -9.88 -7.47
C VAL A 64 -4.47 -11.04 -7.35
N VAL A 65 -3.82 -11.21 -6.18
CA VAL A 65 -2.72 -12.18 -6.02
C VAL A 65 -3.17 -13.57 -5.56
N ARG A 66 -4.38 -13.74 -5.01
CA ARG A 66 -4.86 -14.99 -4.39
C ARG A 66 -4.77 -16.24 -5.26
N ARG A 67 -4.97 -16.08 -6.57
CA ARG A 67 -4.94 -17.19 -7.54
C ARG A 67 -3.55 -17.42 -8.14
N ARG A 68 -2.60 -16.54 -7.84
CA ARG A 68 -1.32 -16.52 -8.55
C ARG A 68 -0.12 -16.69 -7.62
N ILE A 69 -0.08 -15.99 -6.48
CA ILE A 69 1.17 -15.86 -5.73
C ILE A 69 1.00 -16.17 -4.24
N ALA A 70 -0.06 -15.66 -3.58
CA ALA A 70 -0.18 -15.72 -2.13
C ALA A 70 -1.61 -16.02 -1.65
N PRO A 71 -1.77 -16.75 -0.54
CA PRO A 71 -3.06 -16.90 0.13
C PRO A 71 -3.57 -15.53 0.59
N MET A 72 -4.85 -15.24 0.27
CA MET A 72 -5.46 -13.93 0.53
C MET A 72 -5.41 -13.53 2.01
N GLY A 73 -5.70 -14.45 2.93
CA GLY A 73 -5.72 -14.13 4.37
C GLY A 73 -4.38 -13.64 4.90
N TRP A 74 -3.28 -14.32 4.54
CA TRP A 74 -1.94 -13.90 4.92
C TRP A 74 -1.54 -12.58 4.28
N TRP A 75 -2.00 -12.32 3.05
CA TRP A 75 -1.75 -11.06 2.38
C TRP A 75 -2.43 -9.89 3.08
N VAL A 76 -3.71 -10.06 3.45
CA VAL A 76 -4.49 -9.07 4.20
C VAL A 76 -3.85 -8.80 5.56
N LEU A 77 -3.51 -9.86 6.30
CA LEU A 77 -2.89 -9.73 7.61
C LEU A 77 -1.53 -9.00 7.54
N ALA A 78 -0.69 -9.37 6.57
CA ALA A 78 0.61 -8.72 6.35
C ALA A 78 0.45 -7.24 6.00
N SER A 79 -0.54 -6.90 5.16
CA SER A 79 -0.81 -5.53 4.78
C SER A 79 -1.35 -4.70 5.96
N ALA A 80 -2.30 -5.24 6.72
CA ALA A 80 -2.87 -4.57 7.88
C ALA A 80 -1.82 -4.31 8.95
N LEU A 81 -1.10 -5.34 9.40
CA LEU A 81 -0.08 -5.21 10.43
C LEU A 81 1.09 -4.36 9.97
N GLY A 82 1.55 -4.56 8.72
CA GLY A 82 2.65 -3.78 8.16
C GLY A 82 2.31 -2.29 8.08
N PHE A 83 1.11 -1.95 7.65
CA PHE A 83 0.69 -0.56 7.53
C PHE A 83 0.44 0.08 8.91
N GLY A 84 -0.24 -0.60 9.83
CA GLY A 84 -0.50 -0.11 11.19
C GLY A 84 0.78 0.13 11.96
N VAL A 85 1.68 -0.87 12.00
CA VAL A 85 2.99 -0.75 12.65
C VAL A 85 3.84 0.33 11.98
N GLY A 86 3.86 0.35 10.63
CA GLY A 86 4.63 1.32 9.87
C GLY A 86 4.17 2.75 10.11
N LYS A 87 2.86 2.99 10.16
CA LYS A 87 2.29 4.31 10.46
C LYS A 87 2.65 4.75 11.87
N PHE A 88 2.41 3.91 12.87
CA PHE A 88 2.76 4.22 14.27
C PHE A 88 4.25 4.55 14.43
N LEU A 89 5.14 3.73 13.88
CA LEU A 89 6.58 3.96 13.97
C LEU A 89 7.02 5.20 13.16
N GLY A 90 6.41 5.44 12.02
CA GLY A 90 6.70 6.58 11.16
C GLY A 90 6.36 7.89 11.84
N GLU A 91 5.16 8.03 12.36
CA GLU A 91 4.71 9.20 13.10
C GLU A 91 5.56 9.45 14.37
N ALA A 92 5.92 8.38 15.08
CA ALA A 92 6.80 8.50 16.25
C ALA A 92 8.23 8.93 15.89
N ALA A 93 8.75 8.51 14.74
CA ALA A 93 10.13 8.81 14.31
C ALA A 93 10.26 10.19 13.66
N ALA A 94 9.21 10.64 12.96
CA ALA A 94 9.24 11.83 12.12
C ALA A 94 8.68 13.07 12.84
N GLY A 95 7.97 12.90 13.94
CA GLY A 95 7.30 13.99 14.67
C GLY A 95 8.21 15.17 14.97
N GLY A 96 7.79 16.36 14.52
CA GLY A 96 8.53 17.61 14.67
C GLY A 96 9.51 17.94 13.55
N MET A 97 9.60 17.11 12.52
CA MET A 97 10.37 17.41 11.31
C MET A 97 9.59 18.34 10.36
N PRO A 98 10.25 19.02 9.40
CA PRO A 98 9.55 19.72 8.32
C PRO A 98 8.60 18.78 7.57
N ALA A 99 7.40 19.23 7.21
CA ALA A 99 6.31 18.40 6.68
C ALA A 99 6.73 17.43 5.55
N VAL A 100 7.51 17.89 4.58
CA VAL A 100 7.99 17.03 3.48
C VAL A 100 8.94 15.93 3.99
N VAL A 101 9.81 16.24 4.96
CA VAL A 101 10.76 15.25 5.52
C VAL A 101 10.01 14.25 6.39
N ASP A 102 9.07 14.73 7.21
CA ASP A 102 8.16 13.92 8.01
C ASP A 102 7.44 12.90 7.12
N SER A 103 6.75 13.38 6.11
CA SER A 103 5.97 12.53 5.20
C SER A 103 6.84 11.55 4.43
N LEU A 104 8.02 11.97 3.96
CA LEU A 104 8.96 11.08 3.26
C LEU A 104 9.43 9.95 4.19
N LEU A 105 9.80 10.29 5.41
CA LEU A 105 10.29 9.31 6.40
C LEU A 105 9.16 8.39 6.85
N THR A 106 8.00 8.95 7.18
CA THR A 106 6.81 8.17 7.56
C THR A 106 6.42 7.20 6.45
N GLY A 107 6.34 7.67 5.20
CA GLY A 107 6.05 6.83 4.06
C GLY A 107 7.10 5.74 3.83
N ALA A 108 8.39 6.05 3.99
CA ALA A 108 9.45 5.05 3.88
C ALA A 108 9.35 3.97 4.96
N ILE A 109 9.02 4.33 6.20
CA ILE A 109 8.83 3.39 7.31
C ILE A 109 7.57 2.52 7.08
N ILE A 110 6.47 3.11 6.63
CA ILE A 110 5.27 2.36 6.21
C ILE A 110 5.65 1.36 5.12
N GLY A 111 6.33 1.82 4.08
CA GLY A 111 6.77 0.98 2.97
C GLY A 111 7.69 -0.15 3.40
N ALA A 112 8.62 0.11 4.32
CA ALA A 112 9.50 -0.91 4.88
C ALA A 112 8.71 -1.96 5.66
N SER A 113 7.80 -1.52 6.54
CA SER A 113 6.99 -2.41 7.38
C SER A 113 6.05 -3.28 6.55
N VAL A 114 5.31 -2.70 5.60
CA VAL A 114 4.46 -3.43 4.66
C VAL A 114 5.30 -4.35 3.78
N GLY A 115 6.41 -3.83 3.24
CA GLY A 115 7.29 -4.58 2.37
C GLY A 115 7.88 -5.82 3.05
N VAL A 116 8.34 -5.70 4.30
CA VAL A 116 8.83 -6.84 5.10
C VAL A 116 7.71 -7.84 5.39
N ALA A 117 6.55 -7.37 5.87
CA ALA A 117 5.44 -8.25 6.18
C ALA A 117 4.96 -9.04 4.95
N GLN A 118 4.80 -8.38 3.81
CA GLN A 118 4.42 -9.03 2.55
C GLN A 118 5.55 -9.90 1.98
N TRP A 119 6.82 -9.49 2.13
CA TRP A 119 7.95 -10.32 1.75
C TRP A 119 7.98 -11.65 2.51
N LEU A 120 7.64 -11.66 3.79
CA LEU A 120 7.51 -12.90 4.56
C LEU A 120 6.47 -13.87 3.96
N VAL A 121 5.41 -13.33 3.34
CA VAL A 121 4.40 -14.13 2.63
C VAL A 121 4.91 -14.61 1.27
N LEU A 122 5.77 -13.84 0.61
CA LEU A 122 6.32 -14.11 -0.73
C LEU A 122 7.56 -15.01 -0.70
N ARG A 123 8.36 -14.95 0.37
CA ARG A 123 9.60 -15.73 0.48
C ARG A 123 9.34 -17.21 0.28
N GLY A 124 10.20 -17.87 -0.50
CA GLY A 124 10.06 -19.28 -0.84
C GLY A 124 9.03 -19.58 -1.92
N LYS A 125 8.28 -18.59 -2.44
CA LYS A 125 7.32 -18.77 -3.53
C LYS A 125 7.75 -18.11 -4.84
N VAL A 126 8.59 -17.08 -4.73
CA VAL A 126 9.13 -16.34 -5.88
C VAL A 126 10.60 -16.03 -5.64
N THR A 127 11.39 -15.99 -6.72
CA THR A 127 12.78 -15.53 -6.65
C THR A 127 12.83 -14.01 -6.78
N GLY A 128 13.83 -13.37 -6.17
CA GLY A 128 13.97 -11.90 -6.24
C GLY A 128 13.00 -11.12 -5.35
N ALA A 129 12.39 -11.78 -4.34
CA ALA A 129 11.43 -11.14 -3.42
C ALA A 129 11.99 -9.90 -2.69
N GLY A 130 13.32 -9.68 -2.66
CA GLY A 130 13.94 -8.47 -2.10
C GLY A 130 13.54 -7.19 -2.83
N TRP A 131 13.33 -7.24 -4.15
CA TRP A 131 12.84 -6.09 -4.91
C TRP A 131 11.47 -5.60 -4.45
N TRP A 132 10.68 -6.49 -3.87
CA TRP A 132 9.39 -6.14 -3.27
C TRP A 132 9.53 -5.10 -2.16
N LEU A 133 10.52 -5.29 -1.29
CA LEU A 133 10.80 -4.35 -0.20
C LEU A 133 11.18 -2.97 -0.75
N THR A 134 12.12 -2.92 -1.68
CA THR A 134 12.57 -1.64 -2.28
C THR A 134 11.43 -0.90 -2.97
N ALA A 135 10.57 -1.62 -3.71
CA ALA A 135 9.42 -1.03 -4.38
C ALA A 135 8.38 -0.46 -3.39
N ASN A 136 8.17 -1.14 -2.26
CA ASN A 136 7.28 -0.64 -1.21
C ASN A 136 7.88 0.60 -0.54
N VAL A 137 9.15 0.58 -0.14
CA VAL A 137 9.81 1.74 0.49
C VAL A 137 9.72 2.96 -0.42
N ALA A 138 10.17 2.84 -1.67
CA ALA A 138 10.13 3.96 -2.62
C ALA A 138 8.69 4.41 -2.94
N GLY A 139 7.79 3.44 -3.16
CA GLY A 139 6.42 3.72 -3.50
C GLY A 139 5.65 4.47 -2.42
N TRP A 140 5.75 4.01 -1.18
CA TRP A 140 5.07 4.65 -0.05
C TRP A 140 5.74 5.96 0.37
N ALA A 141 7.08 6.08 0.28
CA ALA A 141 7.77 7.34 0.53
C ALA A 141 7.29 8.44 -0.43
N ILE A 142 7.26 8.14 -1.73
CA ILE A 142 6.75 9.09 -2.74
C ILE A 142 5.26 9.35 -2.51
N GLY A 143 4.46 8.28 -2.33
CA GLY A 143 3.01 8.39 -2.16
C GLY A 143 2.61 9.25 -0.97
N TRP A 144 3.29 9.08 0.16
CA TRP A 144 3.03 9.85 1.38
C TRP A 144 3.45 11.30 1.25
N SER A 145 4.61 11.56 0.60
CA SER A 145 5.08 12.93 0.34
C SER A 145 4.16 13.74 -0.57
N LEU A 146 3.42 13.08 -1.48
CA LEU A 146 2.42 13.78 -2.31
C LEU A 146 1.24 14.29 -1.49
N ILE A 147 0.90 13.63 -0.38
CA ILE A 147 -0.17 14.06 0.53
C ILE A 147 0.27 15.33 1.24
N SER A 148 1.50 15.40 1.76
CA SER A 148 2.00 16.57 2.50
C SER A 148 2.10 17.84 1.68
N LEU A 149 2.26 17.73 0.36
CA LEU A 149 2.29 18.91 -0.51
C LEU A 149 0.98 19.72 -0.52
N VAL A 150 -0.08 19.15 0.02
CA VAL A 150 -1.42 19.74 0.00
C VAL A 150 -2.09 19.79 1.37
N GLU A 151 -1.57 19.09 2.37
CA GLU A 151 -2.11 19.14 3.74
C GLU A 151 -2.01 20.54 4.34
N ASP A 152 -0.98 21.33 3.98
CA ASP A 152 -0.77 22.70 4.43
C ASP A 152 -1.57 23.73 3.61
N ALA A 153 -2.27 23.33 2.55
CA ALA A 153 -3.07 24.23 1.74
C ALA A 153 -4.40 24.55 2.45
N GLU A 154 -4.48 25.75 3.01
CA GLU A 154 -5.69 26.24 3.68
C GLU A 154 -6.93 26.11 2.77
N GLY A 155 -8.01 25.54 3.32
CA GLY A 155 -9.32 25.49 2.64
C GLY A 155 -9.55 24.29 1.72
N LEU A 156 -8.66 23.30 1.65
CA LEU A 156 -8.93 22.09 0.91
C LEU A 156 -10.01 21.24 1.62
N SER A 157 -11.00 20.83 0.83
CA SER A 157 -12.00 19.90 1.36
C SER A 157 -11.37 18.52 1.62
N THR A 158 -11.90 17.81 2.61
CA THR A 158 -11.55 16.42 2.91
C THR A 158 -11.52 15.53 1.65
N VAL A 159 -12.45 15.78 0.70
CA VAL A 159 -12.50 15.04 -0.57
C VAL A 159 -11.24 15.24 -1.41
N VAL A 160 -10.69 16.46 -1.46
CA VAL A 160 -9.47 16.77 -2.23
C VAL A 160 -8.27 16.05 -1.59
N VAL A 161 -8.14 16.06 -0.27
CA VAL A 161 -7.09 15.33 0.45
C VAL A 161 -7.15 13.82 0.12
N TYR A 162 -8.36 13.24 0.04
CA TYR A 162 -8.53 11.84 -0.32
C TYR A 162 -8.17 11.51 -1.76
N LEU A 163 -8.52 12.40 -2.68
CA LEU A 163 -8.13 12.22 -4.09
C LEU A 163 -6.61 12.23 -4.24
N ILE A 164 -5.92 13.09 -3.51
CA ILE A 164 -4.46 13.17 -3.52
C ILE A 164 -3.84 11.94 -2.85
N GLY A 165 -4.40 11.47 -1.74
CA GLY A 165 -4.03 10.17 -1.16
C GLY A 165 -4.20 9.01 -2.15
N GLY A 166 -5.24 9.06 -2.99
CA GLY A 166 -5.45 8.13 -4.10
C GLY A 166 -4.33 8.20 -5.14
N VAL A 167 -3.83 9.40 -5.47
CA VAL A 167 -2.66 9.58 -6.35
C VAL A 167 -1.41 8.99 -5.69
N GLY A 168 -1.22 9.18 -4.38
CA GLY A 168 -0.14 8.57 -3.62
C GLY A 168 -0.21 7.03 -3.65
N ALA A 169 -1.39 6.46 -3.44
CA ALA A 169 -1.62 5.03 -3.55
C ALA A 169 -1.39 4.50 -4.97
N ALA A 170 -1.70 5.29 -6.00
CA ALA A 170 -1.38 4.98 -7.39
C ALA A 170 0.13 4.92 -7.62
N ALA A 171 0.88 5.90 -7.12
CA ALA A 171 2.34 5.91 -7.23
C ALA A 171 2.97 4.67 -6.56
N ALA A 172 2.56 4.35 -5.33
CA ALA A 172 2.97 3.14 -4.65
C ALA A 172 2.55 1.87 -5.43
N GLY A 173 1.32 1.86 -5.95
CA GLY A 173 0.79 0.78 -6.78
C GLY A 173 1.56 0.57 -8.08
N ILE A 174 2.02 1.63 -8.74
CA ILE A 174 2.82 1.52 -9.96
C ILE A 174 4.16 0.85 -9.66
N LEU A 175 4.91 1.33 -8.67
CA LEU A 175 6.23 0.77 -8.33
C LEU A 175 6.13 -0.69 -7.86
N THR A 176 5.19 -0.98 -6.97
CA THR A 176 4.95 -2.36 -6.52
C THR A 176 4.35 -3.24 -7.61
N GLY A 177 3.57 -2.68 -8.54
CA GLY A 177 3.04 -3.38 -9.70
C GLY A 177 4.13 -3.81 -10.68
N ILE A 178 5.13 -2.95 -10.92
CA ILE A 178 6.32 -3.30 -11.72
C ILE A 178 7.07 -4.46 -11.06
N ALA A 179 7.31 -4.37 -9.73
CA ALA A 179 7.93 -5.44 -8.98
C ALA A 179 7.11 -6.74 -9.05
N LEU A 180 5.77 -6.66 -8.91
CA LEU A 180 4.86 -7.81 -8.99
C LEU A 180 4.93 -8.53 -10.35
N VAL A 181 4.96 -7.77 -11.44
CA VAL A 181 5.11 -8.33 -12.79
C VAL A 181 6.46 -9.05 -12.90
N GLY A 182 7.55 -8.43 -12.42
CA GLY A 182 8.86 -9.08 -12.37
C GLY A 182 8.83 -10.40 -11.60
N LEU A 183 8.26 -10.40 -10.40
CA LEU A 183 8.12 -11.59 -9.56
C LEU A 183 7.22 -12.68 -10.17
N SER A 184 6.21 -12.29 -10.94
CA SER A 184 5.31 -13.25 -11.59
C SER A 184 6.00 -14.11 -12.66
N ARG A 185 7.14 -13.63 -13.19
CA ARG A 185 7.97 -14.35 -14.17
C ARG A 185 8.90 -15.38 -13.52
N THR A 186 9.22 -15.20 -12.24
CA THR A 186 10.25 -15.96 -11.53
C THR A 186 9.66 -16.91 -10.48
N ARG A 187 8.53 -17.55 -10.77
CA ARG A 187 7.97 -18.56 -9.87
C ARG A 187 8.96 -19.66 -9.62
N ALA A 188 9.18 -20.00 -8.35
CA ALA A 188 9.86 -21.24 -8.01
C ALA A 188 9.05 -22.43 -8.57
N ALA A 189 9.73 -23.28 -9.33
CA ALA A 189 9.17 -24.50 -9.87
C ALA A 189 8.79 -25.48 -8.74
#